data_407a127ffafc54e775cf13fb91b5e943
#
_entry.id   407a127ffafc54e775cf13fb91b5e943
#
_cell.length_a   1.000
_cell.length_b   1.000
_cell.length_c   1.000
_cell.angle_alpha   90.00
_cell.angle_beta   90.00
_cell.angle_gamma   90.00
#
_symmetry.space_group_name_H-M   'P 1'
#
loop_
_entity.id
_entity.type
_entity.pdbx_description
1 polymer ?
#
loop_
_entity_poly.entity_id
_entity_poly.type
_entity_poly.pdbx_seq_one_letter_code
_entity_poly.pdbx_strand_id
1 'polypeptide(L)'
;DTPFPTRGDLPTREPARAKAWDEQGAHKKLRAARAGPPKFTLHDGPPYANGKIHIGHAVNKVLKDMIVKSRQLEGFDALYAPGWDCHGLPIENAIEKLHGRNLPRDEMQAKSRAFATEQIGQQMEDFKRLGVLGEWDHPYKTMNYANEAAELRALKQVMERGFVYRGLKPVYWCFDCASSLAEFEIEYQDKKSQTLDVMFPAAEPAKLAAA
;
A
#
# COMPACT_ATOMS: atom_id res chain seq x y z
N ASP A 1 -9.51 -42.66 21.13
CA ASP A 1 -10.35 -41.64 20.45
C ASP A 1 -9.76 -40.27 20.67
N THR A 2 -9.68 -39.49 19.59
CA THR A 2 -9.20 -38.11 19.62
C THR A 2 -10.36 -37.17 19.29
N PRO A 3 -10.51 -36.03 19.98
CA PRO A 3 -11.48 -35.01 19.60
C PRO A 3 -11.08 -34.29 18.31
N PHE A 4 -9.90 -34.61 17.75
CA PHE A 4 -9.42 -33.98 16.51
C PHE A 4 -10.26 -34.47 15.33
N PRO A 5 -10.90 -33.56 14.59
CA PRO A 5 -11.76 -33.94 13.48
C PRO A 5 -10.94 -34.50 12.32
N THR A 6 -11.39 -35.61 11.74
CA THR A 6 -10.73 -36.28 10.61
C THR A 6 -10.94 -35.58 9.27
N ARG A 7 -11.99 -34.75 9.15
CA ARG A 7 -12.27 -33.95 7.95
C ARG A 7 -11.92 -32.49 8.18
N GLY A 8 -11.33 -31.83 7.17
CA GLY A 8 -10.96 -30.42 7.24
C GLY A 8 -12.14 -29.51 7.48
N ASP A 9 -13.17 -29.57 6.62
CA ASP A 9 -14.35 -28.69 6.62
C ASP A 9 -14.01 -27.23 6.93
N LEU A 10 -13.00 -26.71 6.23
CA LEU A 10 -12.42 -25.40 6.50
C LEU A 10 -13.43 -24.24 6.38
N PRO A 11 -14.35 -24.25 5.39
CA PRO A 11 -15.33 -23.17 5.27
C PRO A 11 -16.19 -22.96 6.51
N THR A 12 -16.48 -24.04 7.26
CA THR A 12 -17.28 -23.98 8.49
C THR A 12 -16.40 -23.73 9.73
N ARG A 13 -15.25 -24.41 9.78
CA ARG A 13 -14.41 -24.42 11.00
C ARG A 13 -13.54 -23.19 11.16
N GLU A 14 -13.02 -22.64 10.08
CA GLU A 14 -12.14 -21.46 10.16
C GLU A 14 -12.85 -20.22 10.68
N PRO A 15 -14.06 -19.84 10.22
CA PRO A 15 -14.78 -18.71 10.77
C PRO A 15 -15.06 -18.84 12.25
N ALA A 16 -15.47 -20.05 12.70
CA ALA A 16 -15.74 -20.32 14.10
C ALA A 16 -14.46 -20.19 14.96
N ARG A 17 -13.31 -20.65 14.44
CA ARG A 17 -12.02 -20.52 15.12
C ARG A 17 -11.54 -19.08 15.18
N ALA A 18 -11.62 -18.34 14.08
CA ALA A 18 -11.26 -16.92 14.05
C ALA A 18 -12.07 -16.11 15.06
N LYS A 19 -13.38 -16.34 15.09
CA LYS A 19 -14.27 -15.74 16.06
C LYS A 19 -13.90 -16.09 17.51
N ALA A 20 -13.61 -17.36 17.80
CA ALA A 20 -13.19 -17.79 19.13
C ALA A 20 -11.86 -17.14 19.56
N TRP A 21 -10.91 -16.95 18.66
CA TRP A 21 -9.66 -16.26 18.97
C TRP A 21 -9.87 -14.78 19.31
N ASP A 22 -10.78 -14.12 18.60
CA ASP A 22 -11.14 -12.72 18.86
C ASP A 22 -11.83 -12.58 20.23
N GLU A 23 -12.86 -13.38 20.49
CA GLU A 23 -13.61 -13.40 21.74
C GLU A 23 -12.71 -13.71 22.96
N GLN A 24 -11.74 -14.59 22.79
CA GLN A 24 -10.78 -14.95 23.84
C GLN A 24 -9.64 -13.94 24.00
N GLY A 25 -9.54 -12.95 23.12
CA GLY A 25 -8.44 -11.99 23.09
C GLY A 25 -7.08 -12.65 22.85
N ALA A 26 -7.02 -13.65 21.96
CA ALA A 26 -5.82 -14.46 21.73
C ALA A 26 -4.58 -13.63 21.40
N HIS A 27 -4.71 -12.62 20.54
CA HIS A 27 -3.60 -11.73 20.21
C HIS A 27 -3.08 -10.97 21.44
N LYS A 28 -3.97 -10.38 22.25
CA LYS A 28 -3.61 -9.65 23.47
C LYS A 28 -2.90 -10.55 24.50
N LYS A 29 -3.38 -11.79 24.66
CA LYS A 29 -2.74 -12.79 25.54
C LYS A 29 -1.35 -13.18 25.04
N LEU A 30 -1.18 -13.40 23.74
CA LEU A 30 0.13 -13.68 23.14
C LEU A 30 1.10 -12.52 23.37
N ARG A 31 0.64 -11.29 23.16
CA ARG A 31 1.47 -10.09 23.41
C ARG A 31 1.91 -9.98 24.85
N ALA A 32 0.99 -10.19 25.79
CA ALA A 32 1.30 -10.15 27.21
C ALA A 32 2.30 -11.25 27.62
N ALA A 33 2.13 -12.48 27.09
CA ALA A 33 3.02 -13.61 27.39
C ALA A 33 4.42 -13.45 26.78
N ARG A 34 4.60 -12.60 25.80
CA ARG A 34 5.87 -12.37 25.07
C ARG A 34 6.43 -10.97 25.30
N ALA A 35 5.96 -10.25 26.30
CA ALA A 35 6.54 -8.95 26.66
C ALA A 35 7.93 -9.12 27.27
N GLY A 36 8.96 -8.47 26.68
CA GLY A 36 10.31 -8.45 27.21
C GLY A 36 11.39 -9.32 26.56
N PRO A 37 11.11 -10.48 25.93
CA PRO A 37 12.11 -11.26 25.18
C PRO A 37 12.70 -10.51 23.98
N PRO A 38 13.72 -11.06 23.30
CA PRO A 38 14.26 -10.46 22.11
C PRO A 38 13.13 -10.17 21.10
N LYS A 39 13.10 -8.95 20.58
CA LYS A 39 12.11 -8.53 19.58
C LYS A 39 12.44 -9.12 18.22
N PHE A 40 11.41 -9.57 17.52
CA PHE A 40 11.47 -9.88 16.10
C PHE A 40 10.50 -8.96 15.36
N THR A 41 11.04 -8.13 14.47
CA THR A 41 10.24 -7.19 13.68
C THR A 41 10.19 -7.67 12.24
N LEU A 42 9.00 -8.00 11.77
CA LEU A 42 8.73 -8.25 10.36
C LEU A 42 8.18 -6.97 9.74
N HIS A 43 8.93 -6.38 8.82
CA HIS A 43 8.47 -5.23 8.07
C HIS A 43 7.45 -5.64 7.02
N ASP A 44 6.27 -5.02 7.02
CA ASP A 44 5.23 -5.28 6.03
C ASP A 44 5.27 -4.21 4.92
N GLY A 45 5.19 -4.65 3.66
CA GLY A 45 4.83 -3.78 2.56
C GLY A 45 3.31 -3.59 2.57
N PRO A 46 2.81 -2.38 2.87
CA PRO A 46 1.38 -2.17 3.00
C PRO A 46 0.68 -2.28 1.64
N PRO A 47 -0.44 -3.02 1.53
CA PRO A 47 -1.23 -3.04 0.31
C PRO A 47 -1.92 -1.70 0.09
N TYR A 48 -2.28 -1.40 -1.16
CA TYR A 48 -3.14 -0.27 -1.47
C TYR A 48 -4.54 -0.44 -0.85
N ALA A 49 -5.05 0.63 -0.28
CA ALA A 49 -6.41 0.71 0.24
C ALA A 49 -7.41 0.89 -0.91
N ASN A 50 -7.41 -0.05 -1.86
CA ASN A 50 -8.20 0.01 -3.08
C ASN A 50 -8.66 -1.40 -3.52
N GLY A 51 -9.98 -1.61 -3.49
CA GLY A 51 -10.60 -2.85 -3.94
C GLY A 51 -10.44 -4.03 -2.98
N LYS A 52 -10.99 -5.16 -3.40
CA LYS A 52 -10.97 -6.42 -2.65
C LYS A 52 -9.59 -7.07 -2.69
N ILE A 53 -9.30 -7.87 -1.68
CA ILE A 53 -8.10 -8.70 -1.70
C ILE A 53 -8.16 -9.74 -2.83
N HIS A 54 -7.00 -10.11 -3.33
CA HIS A 54 -6.83 -11.18 -4.31
C HIS A 54 -5.83 -12.22 -3.79
N ILE A 55 -5.62 -13.29 -4.54
CA ILE A 55 -4.76 -14.41 -4.11
C ILE A 55 -3.33 -13.95 -3.76
N GLY A 56 -2.78 -12.94 -4.42
CA GLY A 56 -1.47 -12.37 -4.09
C GLY A 56 -1.43 -11.77 -2.69
N HIS A 57 -2.48 -11.04 -2.29
CA HIS A 57 -2.62 -10.56 -0.91
C HIS A 57 -2.73 -11.71 0.08
N ALA A 58 -3.53 -12.74 -0.22
CA ALA A 58 -3.70 -13.89 0.64
C ALA A 58 -2.38 -14.63 0.87
N VAL A 59 -1.63 -14.94 -0.20
CA VAL A 59 -0.32 -15.59 -0.12
C VAL A 59 0.65 -14.75 0.73
N ASN A 60 0.75 -13.45 0.46
CA ASN A 60 1.63 -12.55 1.19
C ASN A 60 1.31 -12.53 2.69
N LYS A 61 0.04 -12.33 3.04
CA LYS A 61 -0.37 -12.21 4.45
C LYS A 61 -0.28 -13.53 5.21
N VAL A 62 -0.62 -14.65 4.57
CA VAL A 62 -0.50 -15.99 5.19
C VAL A 62 0.97 -16.32 5.45
N LEU A 63 1.89 -16.07 4.50
CA LEU A 63 3.32 -16.30 4.71
C LEU A 63 3.88 -15.46 5.86
N LYS A 64 3.51 -14.19 5.93
CA LYS A 64 3.93 -13.30 7.04
C LYS A 64 3.36 -13.77 8.38
N ASP A 65 2.11 -14.20 8.43
CA ASP A 65 1.48 -14.74 9.63
C ASP A 65 2.19 -16.03 10.11
N MET A 66 2.56 -16.91 9.18
CA MET A 66 3.36 -18.10 9.49
C MET A 66 4.71 -17.73 10.12
N ILE A 67 5.43 -16.75 9.54
CA ILE A 67 6.71 -16.30 10.07
C ILE A 67 6.53 -15.72 11.48
N VAL A 68 5.57 -14.82 11.67
CA VAL A 68 5.32 -14.18 12.97
C VAL A 68 4.96 -15.23 14.02
N LYS A 69 4.04 -16.15 13.70
CA LYS A 69 3.64 -17.23 14.61
C LYS A 69 4.80 -18.19 14.94
N SER A 70 5.62 -18.55 13.95
CA SER A 70 6.83 -19.36 14.17
C SER A 70 7.77 -18.68 15.16
N ARG A 71 8.06 -17.39 14.95
CA ARG A 71 8.93 -16.63 15.86
C ARG A 71 8.35 -16.49 17.28
N GLN A 72 7.04 -16.34 17.38
CA GLN A 72 6.37 -16.35 18.70
C GLN A 72 6.51 -17.71 19.40
N LEU A 73 6.40 -18.82 18.67
CA LEU A 73 6.61 -20.16 19.22
C LEU A 73 8.06 -20.38 19.65
N GLU A 74 9.02 -19.83 18.94
CA GLU A 74 10.44 -19.85 19.31
C GLU A 74 10.78 -18.95 20.52
N GLY A 75 9.82 -18.17 21.01
CA GLY A 75 10.00 -17.36 22.22
C GLY A 75 10.27 -15.89 21.98
N PHE A 76 10.26 -15.41 20.72
CA PHE A 76 10.44 -13.98 20.42
C PHE A 76 9.18 -13.16 20.71
N ASP A 77 9.41 -11.89 21.04
CA ASP A 77 8.37 -10.86 20.98
C ASP A 77 8.16 -10.42 19.51
N ALA A 78 7.35 -11.18 18.78
CA ALA A 78 7.07 -10.94 17.37
C ALA A 78 5.69 -10.28 17.21
N LEU A 79 5.69 -8.99 16.86
CA LEU A 79 4.48 -8.24 16.57
C LEU A 79 4.29 -8.13 15.04
N TYR A 80 3.08 -8.42 14.58
CA TYR A 80 2.63 -8.02 13.25
C TYR A 80 1.76 -6.77 13.36
N ALA A 81 2.26 -5.65 12.84
CA ALA A 81 1.50 -4.40 12.69
C ALA A 81 1.04 -4.30 11.23
N PRO A 82 -0.25 -4.51 10.94
CA PRO A 82 -0.77 -4.36 9.59
C PRO A 82 -0.71 -2.91 9.13
N GLY A 83 -0.56 -2.70 7.81
CA GLY A 83 -0.54 -1.37 7.24
C GLY A 83 -1.27 -1.28 5.92
N TRP A 84 -1.56 -0.04 5.50
CA TRP A 84 -2.17 0.29 4.22
C TRP A 84 -1.54 1.51 3.58
N ASP A 85 -1.32 1.42 2.27
CA ASP A 85 -0.99 2.55 1.42
C ASP A 85 -2.30 3.21 0.96
N CYS A 86 -2.46 4.49 1.32
CA CYS A 86 -3.72 5.22 1.19
C CYS A 86 -3.64 6.39 0.20
N HIS A 87 -2.57 6.49 -0.57
CA HIS A 87 -2.33 7.62 -1.48
C HIS A 87 -2.16 7.17 -2.93
N GLY A 88 -2.20 8.16 -3.82
CA GLY A 88 -1.84 8.03 -5.22
C GLY A 88 -2.97 7.60 -6.16
N LEU A 89 -2.58 7.41 -7.42
CA LEU A 89 -3.48 7.18 -8.55
C LEU A 89 -4.50 6.04 -8.37
N PRO A 90 -4.18 4.92 -7.72
CA PRO A 90 -5.18 3.86 -7.56
C PRO A 90 -6.46 4.32 -6.83
N ILE A 91 -6.33 5.22 -5.86
CA ILE A 91 -7.44 5.75 -5.09
C ILE A 91 -8.08 6.94 -5.82
N GLU A 92 -7.27 7.88 -6.32
CA GLU A 92 -7.75 9.04 -7.06
C GLU A 92 -8.54 8.65 -8.31
N ASN A 93 -8.04 7.69 -9.10
CA ASN A 93 -8.75 7.17 -10.26
C ASN A 93 -10.08 6.50 -9.90
N ALA A 94 -10.19 5.85 -8.74
CA ALA A 94 -11.45 5.30 -8.26
C ALA A 94 -12.46 6.41 -7.95
N ILE A 95 -12.02 7.48 -7.30
CA ILE A 95 -12.87 8.64 -7.00
C ILE A 95 -13.27 9.39 -8.28
N GLU A 96 -12.36 9.58 -9.22
CA GLU A 96 -12.68 10.20 -10.52
C GLU A 96 -13.72 9.40 -11.32
N LYS A 97 -13.65 8.08 -11.28
CA LYS A 97 -14.65 7.22 -11.93
C LYS A 97 -16.04 7.34 -11.29
N LEU A 98 -16.10 7.55 -9.98
CA LEU A 98 -17.34 7.65 -9.23
C LEU A 98 -17.97 9.05 -9.27
N HIS A 99 -17.15 10.10 -9.31
CA HIS A 99 -17.58 11.48 -9.09
C HIS A 99 -17.20 12.44 -10.23
N GLY A 100 -16.44 12.00 -11.22
CA GLY A 100 -15.92 12.83 -12.30
C GLY A 100 -14.56 13.47 -11.98
N ARG A 101 -13.89 14.00 -13.04
CA ARG A 101 -12.52 14.51 -12.95
C ARG A 101 -12.36 15.94 -12.42
N ASN A 102 -13.44 16.69 -12.32
CA ASN A 102 -13.40 18.13 -12.01
C ASN A 102 -13.79 18.44 -10.57
N LEU A 103 -13.44 17.57 -9.62
CA LEU A 103 -13.69 17.85 -8.22
C LEU A 103 -12.72 18.93 -7.68
N PRO A 104 -13.18 19.84 -6.81
CA PRO A 104 -12.29 20.68 -6.02
C PRO A 104 -11.30 19.82 -5.24
N ARG A 105 -10.07 20.36 -5.03
CA ARG A 105 -8.97 19.60 -4.42
C ARG A 105 -9.30 19.09 -3.02
N ASP A 106 -9.90 19.92 -2.21
CA ASP A 106 -10.33 19.58 -0.84
C ASP A 106 -11.40 18.48 -0.82
N GLU A 107 -12.35 18.55 -1.75
CA GLU A 107 -13.37 17.52 -1.92
C GLU A 107 -12.76 16.19 -2.40
N MET A 108 -11.85 16.24 -3.39
CA MET A 108 -11.11 15.06 -3.84
C MET A 108 -10.36 14.40 -2.67
N GLN A 109 -9.63 15.18 -1.87
CA GLN A 109 -8.92 14.65 -0.71
C GLN A 109 -9.85 14.04 0.33
N ALA A 110 -10.95 14.69 0.65
CA ALA A 110 -11.93 14.18 1.61
C ALA A 110 -12.55 12.85 1.15
N LYS A 111 -12.96 12.78 -0.12
CA LYS A 111 -13.53 11.57 -0.73
C LYS A 111 -12.51 10.44 -0.81
N SER A 112 -11.26 10.73 -1.15
CA SER A 112 -10.17 9.74 -1.20
C SER A 112 -9.90 9.15 0.18
N ARG A 113 -9.86 9.96 1.23
CA ARG A 113 -9.70 9.48 2.62
C ARG A 113 -10.87 8.62 3.08
N ALA A 114 -12.10 9.02 2.74
CA ALA A 114 -13.29 8.25 3.06
C ALA A 114 -13.29 6.89 2.35
N PHE A 115 -13.00 6.89 1.06
CA PHE A 115 -12.89 5.67 0.25
C PHE A 115 -11.81 4.73 0.80
N ALA A 116 -10.59 5.24 1.03
CA ALA A 116 -9.51 4.44 1.59
C ALA A 116 -9.90 3.84 2.96
N THR A 117 -10.59 4.59 3.81
CA THR A 117 -11.06 4.10 5.11
C THR A 117 -12.04 2.94 4.96
N GLU A 118 -12.96 3.03 4.01
CA GLU A 118 -13.90 1.95 3.70
C GLU A 118 -13.18 0.69 3.20
N GLN A 119 -12.27 0.86 2.23
CA GLN A 119 -11.50 -0.27 1.68
C GLN A 119 -10.62 -0.95 2.74
N ILE A 120 -10.00 -0.19 3.64
CA ILE A 120 -9.25 -0.72 4.78
C ILE A 120 -10.16 -1.61 5.65
N GLY A 121 -11.36 -1.15 5.96
CA GLY A 121 -12.31 -1.93 6.75
C GLY A 121 -12.63 -3.28 6.09
N GLN A 122 -12.94 -3.28 4.80
CA GLN A 122 -13.25 -4.50 4.04
C GLN A 122 -12.04 -5.45 3.98
N GLN A 123 -10.86 -4.95 3.62
CA GLN A 123 -9.64 -5.76 3.54
C GLN A 123 -9.22 -6.30 4.91
N MET A 124 -9.41 -5.54 5.98
CA MET A 124 -9.12 -5.97 7.35
C MET A 124 -9.96 -7.19 7.74
N GLU A 125 -11.25 -7.16 7.44
CA GLU A 125 -12.13 -8.30 7.70
C GLU A 125 -11.73 -9.53 6.89
N ASP A 126 -11.34 -9.34 5.62
CA ASP A 126 -10.85 -10.43 4.78
C ASP A 126 -9.55 -11.03 5.33
N PHE A 127 -8.60 -10.21 5.80
CA PHE A 127 -7.36 -10.69 6.41
C PHE A 127 -7.60 -11.41 7.75
N LYS A 128 -8.50 -10.91 8.57
CA LYS A 128 -8.93 -11.61 9.79
C LYS A 128 -9.60 -12.95 9.46
N ARG A 129 -10.39 -13.00 8.36
CA ARG A 129 -10.99 -14.24 7.88
C ARG A 129 -9.94 -15.28 7.47
N LEU A 130 -8.77 -14.86 6.96
CA LEU A 130 -7.63 -15.74 6.68
C LEU A 130 -6.92 -16.24 7.95
N GLY A 131 -7.32 -15.79 9.12
CA GLY A 131 -6.72 -16.18 10.41
C GLY A 131 -5.43 -15.43 10.75
N VAL A 132 -5.15 -14.34 10.08
CA VAL A 132 -3.98 -13.49 10.36
C VAL A 132 -4.15 -12.81 11.72
N LEU A 133 -3.18 -13.00 12.61
CA LEU A 133 -3.14 -12.36 13.94
C LEU A 133 -2.23 -11.13 13.89
N GLY A 134 -2.74 -9.98 14.32
CA GLY A 134 -2.01 -8.72 14.31
C GLY A 134 -2.65 -7.63 15.16
N GLU A 135 -1.99 -6.47 15.21
CA GLU A 135 -2.46 -5.28 15.92
C GLU A 135 -3.48 -4.53 15.05
N TRP A 136 -4.70 -5.05 14.99
CA TRP A 136 -5.78 -4.50 14.17
C TRP A 136 -6.38 -3.21 14.71
N ASP A 137 -6.22 -2.94 16.00
CA ASP A 137 -6.75 -1.74 16.65
C ASP A 137 -5.96 -0.48 16.27
N HIS A 138 -4.64 -0.64 16.00
CA HIS A 138 -3.73 0.46 15.68
C HIS A 138 -2.92 0.19 14.40
N PRO A 139 -3.57 0.05 13.24
CA PRO A 139 -2.86 -0.22 12.00
C PRO A 139 -2.06 1.00 11.52
N TYR A 140 -0.98 0.74 10.81
CA TYR A 140 -0.25 1.75 10.07
C TYR A 140 -1.06 2.20 8.85
N LYS A 141 -1.28 3.49 8.69
CA LYS A 141 -1.94 4.07 7.51
C LYS A 141 -1.14 5.27 7.02
N THR A 142 -0.74 5.26 5.75
CA THR A 142 0.07 6.35 5.19
C THR A 142 -0.68 7.69 5.27
N MET A 143 -2.01 7.69 5.19
CA MET A 143 -2.85 8.89 5.31
C MET A 143 -3.02 9.43 6.73
N ASN A 144 -2.43 8.79 7.76
CA ASN A 144 -2.46 9.36 9.10
C ASN A 144 -1.66 10.67 9.13
N TYR A 145 -2.22 11.73 9.67
CA TYR A 145 -1.57 13.05 9.71
C TYR A 145 -0.18 13.03 10.38
N ALA A 146 0.03 12.15 11.35
CA ALA A 146 1.34 11.96 11.97
C ALA A 146 2.38 11.43 10.99
N ASN A 147 1.99 10.50 10.09
CA ASN A 147 2.85 9.98 9.03
C ASN A 147 3.14 11.04 7.97
N GLU A 148 2.11 11.69 7.45
CA GLU A 148 2.27 12.78 6.47
C GLU A 148 3.20 13.87 7.02
N ALA A 149 3.04 14.24 8.28
CA ALA A 149 3.93 15.20 8.93
C ALA A 149 5.37 14.66 9.09
N ALA A 150 5.55 13.36 9.32
CA ALA A 150 6.88 12.74 9.42
C ALA A 150 7.59 12.73 8.07
N GLU A 151 6.88 12.42 6.98
CA GLU A 151 7.38 12.48 5.61
C GLU A 151 7.85 13.89 5.24
N LEU A 152 7.04 14.92 5.54
CA LEU A 152 7.42 16.31 5.31
C LEU A 152 8.66 16.73 6.13
N ARG A 153 8.79 16.26 7.37
CA ARG A 153 9.98 16.52 8.19
C ARG A 153 11.22 15.82 7.62
N ALA A 154 11.07 14.60 7.12
CA ALA A 154 12.17 13.89 6.47
C ALA A 154 12.61 14.61 5.18
N LEU A 155 11.66 15.00 4.32
CA LEU A 155 11.95 15.80 3.13
C LEU A 155 12.64 17.11 3.47
N LYS A 156 12.17 17.82 4.49
CA LYS A 156 12.82 19.05 4.98
C LYS A 156 14.30 18.81 5.29
N GLN A 157 14.64 17.74 6.02
CA GLN A 157 16.04 17.43 6.34
C GLN A 157 16.89 17.16 5.09
N VAL A 158 16.33 16.51 4.08
CA VAL A 158 17.00 16.25 2.80
C VAL A 158 17.24 17.58 2.05
N MET A 159 16.27 18.47 2.07
CA MET A 159 16.39 19.82 1.49
C MET A 159 17.46 20.67 2.20
N GLU A 160 17.45 20.68 3.52
CA GLU A 160 18.42 21.42 4.33
C GLU A 160 19.87 20.96 4.10
N ARG A 161 20.06 19.69 3.72
CA ARG A 161 21.36 19.13 3.33
C ARG A 161 21.76 19.41 1.88
N GLY A 162 20.94 20.12 1.10
CA GLY A 162 21.24 20.51 -0.28
C GLY A 162 21.04 19.41 -1.32
N PHE A 163 20.42 18.28 -0.96
CA PHE A 163 20.18 17.19 -1.92
C PHE A 163 18.96 17.40 -2.82
N VAL A 164 18.11 18.38 -2.53
CA VAL A 164 16.93 18.70 -3.33
C VAL A 164 17.19 19.98 -4.11
N TYR A 165 17.06 19.89 -5.41
CA TYR A 165 17.17 21.05 -6.31
C TYR A 165 16.08 20.98 -7.38
N ARG A 166 15.76 22.14 -7.96
CA ARG A 166 14.81 22.25 -9.08
C ARG A 166 15.55 22.03 -10.38
N GLY A 167 15.09 21.05 -11.17
CA GLY A 167 15.66 20.75 -12.48
C GLY A 167 14.57 20.31 -13.47
N LEU A 168 14.95 20.24 -14.75
CA LEU A 168 14.10 19.69 -15.81
C LEU A 168 14.61 18.31 -16.17
N LYS A 169 13.70 17.34 -16.20
CA LYS A 169 13.97 15.96 -16.63
C LYS A 169 12.80 15.47 -17.47
N PRO A 170 13.03 14.84 -18.63
CA PRO A 170 11.97 14.15 -19.37
C PRO A 170 11.35 13.06 -18.49
N VAL A 171 10.02 13.00 -18.47
CA VAL A 171 9.26 11.98 -17.71
C VAL A 171 8.22 11.37 -18.63
N TYR A 172 7.88 10.13 -18.39
CA TYR A 172 6.75 9.50 -19.05
C TYR A 172 5.45 10.12 -18.56
N TRP A 173 4.56 10.40 -19.50
CA TRP A 173 3.29 11.05 -19.23
C TRP A 173 2.13 10.24 -19.82
N CYS A 174 1.12 9.95 -19.00
CA CYS A 174 -0.11 9.34 -19.46
C CYS A 174 -1.15 10.41 -19.78
N PHE A 175 -1.59 10.46 -21.04
CA PHE A 175 -2.59 11.44 -21.48
C PHE A 175 -3.99 11.14 -20.93
N ASP A 176 -4.31 9.86 -20.68
CA ASP A 176 -5.59 9.45 -20.14
C ASP A 176 -5.72 9.79 -18.65
N CYS A 177 -4.65 9.55 -17.88
CA CYS A 177 -4.59 9.88 -16.47
C CYS A 177 -4.22 11.34 -16.20
N ALA A 178 -3.70 12.07 -17.20
CA ALA A 178 -3.15 13.41 -17.09
C ALA A 178 -2.09 13.51 -15.95
N SER A 179 -1.22 12.50 -15.86
CA SER A 179 -0.21 12.37 -14.80
C SER A 179 1.11 11.84 -15.35
N SER A 180 2.21 12.13 -14.65
CA SER A 180 3.48 11.46 -14.84
C SER A 180 3.40 10.02 -14.33
N LEU A 181 4.15 9.12 -14.99
CA LEU A 181 4.22 7.71 -14.61
C LEU A 181 5.57 7.39 -13.97
N ALA A 182 5.56 6.54 -12.96
CA ALA A 182 6.75 5.86 -12.49
C ALA A 182 7.16 4.77 -13.49
N GLU A 183 8.43 4.37 -13.48
CA GLU A 183 8.97 3.41 -14.44
C GLU A 183 8.23 2.06 -14.44
N PHE A 184 7.80 1.59 -13.28
CA PHE A 184 7.06 0.33 -13.15
C PHE A 184 5.57 0.42 -13.55
N GLU A 185 5.06 1.63 -13.81
CA GLU A 185 3.69 1.86 -14.31
C GLU A 185 3.62 1.92 -15.84
N ILE A 186 4.78 1.81 -16.52
CA ILE A 186 4.89 1.93 -17.96
C ILE A 186 4.64 0.57 -18.60
N GLU A 187 3.67 0.52 -19.50
CA GLU A 187 3.41 -0.65 -20.34
C GLU A 187 3.82 -0.36 -21.78
N TYR A 188 4.54 -1.30 -22.38
CA TYR A 188 4.98 -1.22 -23.77
C TYR A 188 4.06 -2.05 -24.64
N GLN A 189 3.63 -1.46 -25.77
CA GLN A 189 2.79 -2.12 -26.77
C GLN A 189 3.33 -1.86 -28.16
N ASP A 190 3.26 -2.84 -29.04
CA ASP A 190 3.55 -2.66 -30.45
C ASP A 190 2.49 -1.76 -31.09
N LYS A 191 2.92 -0.61 -31.61
CA LYS A 191 2.03 0.38 -32.20
C LYS A 191 2.58 0.86 -33.52
N LYS A 192 1.75 0.86 -34.56
CA LYS A 192 2.08 1.49 -35.81
C LYS A 192 1.72 2.97 -35.76
N SER A 193 2.68 3.86 -35.89
CA SER A 193 2.49 5.30 -36.00
C SER A 193 3.18 5.85 -37.25
N GLN A 194 2.70 6.97 -37.73
CA GLN A 194 3.39 7.69 -38.80
C GLN A 194 4.54 8.46 -38.19
N THR A 195 5.71 8.39 -38.85
CA THR A 195 6.85 9.25 -38.52
C THR A 195 6.71 10.56 -39.28
N LEU A 196 7.06 11.66 -38.66
CA LEU A 196 7.01 13.00 -39.21
C LEU A 196 8.33 13.70 -38.94
N ASP A 197 9.00 14.11 -40.02
CA ASP A 197 10.17 14.99 -39.96
C ASP A 197 9.73 16.43 -40.24
N VAL A 198 9.99 17.32 -39.27
CA VAL A 198 9.65 18.74 -39.41
C VAL A 198 10.92 19.56 -39.48
N MET A 199 11.08 20.31 -40.59
CA MET A 199 12.21 21.23 -40.75
C MET A 199 11.87 22.56 -40.07
N PHE A 200 12.70 22.99 -39.15
CA PHE A 200 12.66 24.31 -38.55
C PHE A 200 13.81 25.15 -39.11
N PRO A 201 13.54 26.17 -39.92
CA PRO A 201 14.59 27.08 -40.38
C PRO A 201 15.14 27.86 -39.17
N ALA A 202 16.46 27.94 -39.07
CA ALA A 202 17.10 28.74 -38.04
C ALA A 202 16.85 30.22 -38.27
N ALA A 203 16.39 30.95 -37.26
CA ALA A 203 16.18 32.39 -37.33
C ALA A 203 17.51 33.17 -37.54
N GLU A 204 18.60 32.65 -37.00
CA GLU A 204 19.95 33.22 -37.11
C GLU A 204 20.97 32.11 -37.41
N PRO A 205 21.07 31.68 -38.71
CA PRO A 205 21.94 30.57 -39.11
C PRO A 205 23.42 30.77 -38.76
N ALA A 206 23.89 32.01 -38.83
CA ALA A 206 25.28 32.36 -38.50
C ALA A 206 25.65 32.12 -37.03
N LYS A 207 24.73 32.29 -36.12
CA LYS A 207 24.95 31.99 -34.70
C LYS A 207 24.98 30.48 -34.42
N LEU A 208 24.21 29.72 -35.19
CA LEU A 208 24.19 28.24 -35.03
C LEU A 208 25.48 27.63 -35.62
N ALA A 209 26.07 28.20 -36.65
CA ALA A 209 27.33 27.72 -37.21
C ALA A 209 28.57 28.08 -36.37
N ALA A 210 28.43 29.03 -35.43
CA ALA A 210 29.49 29.48 -34.55
C ALA A 210 29.47 28.81 -33.15
N ALA A 211 28.45 28.00 -32.86
CA ALA A 211 28.27 27.28 -31.61
C ALA A 211 28.70 25.81 -31.75
#